data_e4edfbcd7de0a1a310bdde70a02c40a0
#
_entry.id   e4edfbcd7de0a1a310bdde70a02c40a0
#
_cell.length_a   1.000
_cell.length_b   1.000
_cell.length_c   1.000
_cell.angle_alpha   90.00
_cell.angle_beta   90.00
_cell.angle_gamma   90.00
#
_symmetry.space_group_name_H-M   'P 1'
#
loop_
_entity.id
_entity.type
_entity.pdbx_description
1 polymer ?
#
loop_
_entity_poly.entity_id
_entity_poly.type
_entity_poly.pdbx_seq_one_letter_code
_entity_poly.pdbx_strand_id
1 'polypeptide(L)'
;MIERSSFLAAVAAFGSVAAATPSRVLAADALTVAFIPEIATTPSSYAAKQPLVDMLARATKRTVKLVIPTNYAATVEAVGNESVDLAYFGGLTYLKARKLYGVVPLVQREADRQFHSLFITSRPQITKLADLRGKSFAFGDVNSTSGHLQPVKEMLDAGIDPDKDLQARYTGNHTATAIAVNGGSVDAGAIDETVYRVLVADKTIDPTKARVFFTSHPFVDYVWVVRKGVDAATAAAIRKAFLTTTDPAVLDVLRATKYVVADDAEYEPLRKVAERLKLL
;
A
#
# COMPACT_ATOMS: atom_id res chain seq x y z
N MET A 1 -79.59 58.97 16.71
CA MET A 1 -79.99 57.58 16.49
C MET A 1 -78.71 56.90 16.15
N ILE A 2 -78.19 56.15 17.09
CA ILE A 2 -76.84 55.59 17.00
C ILE A 2 -76.98 54.05 17.06
N GLU A 3 -76.68 53.39 15.94
CA GLU A 3 -76.60 51.92 15.90
C GLU A 3 -75.24 51.45 16.35
N ARG A 4 -75.26 50.52 17.27
CA ARG A 4 -74.10 49.79 17.81
C ARG A 4 -73.82 48.57 16.93
N SER A 5 -72.70 48.55 16.25
CA SER A 5 -72.19 47.36 15.58
C SER A 5 -71.36 46.54 16.52
N SER A 6 -71.73 45.26 16.62
CA SER A 6 -71.06 44.26 17.43
C SER A 6 -69.80 43.72 16.70
N PHE A 7 -68.62 43.81 17.34
CA PHE A 7 -67.38 43.21 16.84
C PHE A 7 -67.32 41.73 17.36
N LEU A 8 -67.39 40.83 16.42
CA LEU A 8 -67.03 39.40 16.69
C LEU A 8 -65.48 39.29 16.66
N ALA A 9 -64.92 38.87 17.78
CA ALA A 9 -63.52 38.52 17.88
C ALA A 9 -63.34 37.07 17.34
N ALA A 10 -62.62 36.93 16.21
CA ALA A 10 -62.17 35.65 15.71
C ALA A 10 -60.86 35.25 16.43
N VAL A 11 -60.89 34.21 17.22
CA VAL A 11 -59.69 33.59 17.83
C VAL A 11 -58.98 32.74 16.76
N ALA A 12 -57.87 33.22 16.25
CA ALA A 12 -57.00 32.42 15.37
C ALA A 12 -56.17 31.46 16.21
N ALA A 13 -56.48 30.15 16.10
CA ALA A 13 -55.64 29.10 16.67
C ALA A 13 -54.36 28.97 15.79
N PHE A 14 -53.22 29.39 16.33
CA PHE A 14 -51.92 29.10 15.76
C PHE A 14 -51.54 27.65 16.02
N GLY A 15 -51.73 26.79 15.02
CA GLY A 15 -51.20 25.45 15.03
C GLY A 15 -49.68 25.49 14.91
N SER A 16 -48.96 25.12 15.96
CA SER A 16 -47.51 24.96 15.90
C SER A 16 -47.18 23.78 15.00
N VAL A 17 -46.79 24.06 13.77
CA VAL A 17 -46.15 23.06 12.90
C VAL A 17 -44.76 22.84 13.46
N ALA A 18 -44.57 21.72 14.17
CA ALA A 18 -43.25 21.25 14.53
C ALA A 18 -42.48 20.93 13.23
N ALA A 19 -41.57 21.82 12.86
CA ALA A 19 -40.62 21.58 11.79
C ALA A 19 -39.75 20.36 12.21
N ALA A 20 -40.05 19.21 11.63
CA ALA A 20 -39.17 18.06 11.70
C ALA A 20 -37.85 18.48 11.02
N THR A 21 -36.84 18.81 11.82
CA THR A 21 -35.48 18.95 11.30
C THR A 21 -35.12 17.61 10.65
N PRO A 22 -34.76 17.62 9.35
CA PRO A 22 -34.25 16.41 8.75
C PRO A 22 -33.02 15.98 9.55
N SER A 23 -33.12 14.85 10.23
CA SER A 23 -31.94 14.17 10.79
C SER A 23 -30.97 14.06 9.62
N ARG A 24 -29.92 14.85 9.64
CA ARG A 24 -28.76 14.57 8.82
C ARG A 24 -28.32 13.16 9.23
N VAL A 25 -28.74 12.17 8.50
CA VAL A 25 -28.05 10.90 8.46
C VAL A 25 -26.68 11.30 7.97
N LEU A 26 -25.76 11.52 8.92
CA LEU A 26 -24.33 11.54 8.63
C LEU A 26 -24.12 10.24 7.87
N ALA A 27 -23.88 10.32 6.57
CA ALA A 27 -23.41 9.18 5.82
C ALA A 27 -22.24 8.67 6.66
N ALA A 28 -22.39 7.46 7.23
CA ALA A 28 -21.34 6.88 8.04
C ALA A 28 -20.08 6.98 7.20
N ASP A 29 -19.09 7.75 7.70
CA ASP A 29 -17.91 8.07 6.93
C ASP A 29 -17.36 6.79 6.32
N ALA A 30 -17.22 6.76 4.99
CA ALA A 30 -16.69 5.59 4.33
C ALA A 30 -15.27 5.34 4.86
N LEU A 31 -14.92 4.08 5.12
CA LEU A 31 -13.53 3.70 5.38
C LEU A 31 -12.78 3.76 4.05
N THR A 32 -11.89 4.72 3.90
CA THR A 32 -11.08 4.83 2.68
C THR A 32 -9.81 4.00 2.83
N VAL A 33 -9.61 3.08 1.88
CA VAL A 33 -8.50 2.11 1.89
C VAL A 33 -7.62 2.32 0.67
N ALA A 34 -6.32 2.47 0.88
CA ALA A 34 -5.35 2.64 -0.20
C ALA A 34 -4.32 1.51 -0.25
N PHE A 35 -3.81 1.29 -1.45
CA PHE A 35 -2.68 0.43 -1.74
C PHE A 35 -1.61 1.23 -2.46
N ILE A 36 -0.34 0.97 -2.16
CA ILE A 36 0.73 1.41 -3.05
C ILE A 36 0.58 0.69 -4.40
N PRO A 37 0.88 1.35 -5.53
CA PRO A 37 0.77 0.74 -6.85
C PRO A 37 1.97 -0.17 -7.17
N GLU A 38 2.16 -1.23 -6.39
CA GLU A 38 3.26 -2.20 -6.56
C GLU A 38 3.18 -2.96 -7.89
N ILE A 39 1.96 -3.24 -8.33
CA ILE A 39 1.61 -3.88 -9.60
C ILE A 39 0.87 -2.87 -10.46
N ALA A 40 1.00 -2.97 -11.78
CA ALA A 40 0.25 -2.14 -12.70
C ALA A 40 -1.26 -2.23 -12.43
N THR A 41 -1.90 -1.08 -12.23
CA THR A 41 -3.31 -1.01 -11.87
C THR A 41 -4.18 -1.20 -13.10
N THR A 42 -5.08 -2.17 -13.04
CA THR A 42 -6.08 -2.46 -14.07
C THR A 42 -7.47 -2.55 -13.45
N PRO A 43 -8.58 -2.42 -14.22
CA PRO A 43 -9.93 -2.67 -13.68
C PRO A 43 -10.07 -4.03 -13.01
N SER A 44 -9.43 -5.08 -13.54
CA SER A 44 -9.45 -6.42 -12.95
C SER A 44 -8.71 -6.49 -11.62
N SER A 45 -7.62 -5.73 -11.44
CA SER A 45 -6.89 -5.67 -10.17
C SER A 45 -7.70 -5.00 -9.05
N TYR A 46 -8.64 -4.13 -9.39
CA TYR A 46 -9.62 -3.58 -8.45
C TYR A 46 -10.68 -4.61 -8.04
N ALA A 47 -11.29 -5.26 -9.05
CA ALA A 47 -12.30 -6.29 -8.81
C ALA A 47 -11.76 -7.44 -7.93
N ALA A 48 -10.50 -7.82 -8.12
CA ALA A 48 -9.82 -8.82 -7.31
C ALA A 48 -9.70 -8.46 -5.81
N LYS A 49 -9.90 -7.19 -5.42
CA LYS A 49 -9.86 -6.75 -4.02
C LYS A 49 -11.21 -6.80 -3.32
N GLN A 50 -12.28 -7.18 -4.02
CA GLN A 50 -13.64 -7.20 -3.45
C GLN A 50 -13.78 -8.06 -2.17
N PRO A 51 -13.18 -9.27 -2.06
CA PRO A 51 -13.26 -10.06 -0.82
C PRO A 51 -12.71 -9.32 0.40
N LEU A 52 -11.62 -8.56 0.24
CA LEU A 52 -11.05 -7.73 1.29
C LEU A 52 -11.97 -6.56 1.65
N VAL A 53 -12.56 -5.89 0.66
CA VAL A 53 -13.54 -4.82 0.85
C VAL A 53 -14.70 -5.32 1.70
N ASP A 54 -15.27 -6.48 1.35
CA ASP A 54 -16.41 -7.07 2.05
C ASP A 54 -16.05 -7.47 3.49
N MET A 55 -14.86 -8.01 3.72
CA MET A 55 -14.36 -8.31 5.06
C MET A 55 -14.26 -7.04 5.91
N LEU A 56 -13.65 -5.98 5.39
CA LEU A 56 -13.48 -4.71 6.11
C LEU A 56 -14.83 -4.02 6.37
N ALA A 57 -15.75 -4.05 5.40
CA ALA A 57 -17.09 -3.48 5.55
C ALA A 57 -17.87 -4.20 6.67
N ARG A 58 -17.84 -5.53 6.71
CA ARG A 58 -18.45 -6.31 7.79
C ARG A 58 -17.83 -6.00 9.15
N ALA A 59 -16.49 -5.92 9.21
CA ALA A 59 -15.77 -5.69 10.46
C ALA A 59 -16.01 -4.30 11.05
N THR A 60 -16.04 -3.28 10.21
CA THR A 60 -16.16 -1.88 10.65
C THR A 60 -17.60 -1.35 10.62
N LYS A 61 -18.53 -2.06 10.00
CA LYS A 61 -19.90 -1.64 9.72
C LYS A 61 -19.97 -0.32 8.93
N ARG A 62 -18.95 -0.06 8.10
CA ARG A 62 -18.80 1.13 7.25
C ARG A 62 -18.76 0.72 5.79
N THR A 63 -19.17 1.60 4.90
CA THR A 63 -18.87 1.47 3.48
C THR A 63 -17.36 1.55 3.28
N VAL A 64 -16.79 0.69 2.43
CA VAL A 64 -15.35 0.72 2.13
C VAL A 64 -15.14 1.28 0.72
N LYS A 65 -14.26 2.25 0.61
CA LYS A 65 -13.88 2.87 -0.65
C LYS A 65 -12.39 2.59 -0.93
N LEU A 66 -12.11 1.92 -2.04
CA LEU A 66 -10.72 1.69 -2.47
C LEU A 66 -10.17 2.87 -3.25
N VAL A 67 -8.92 3.21 -2.97
CA VAL A 67 -8.13 4.20 -3.70
C VAL A 67 -6.78 3.60 -4.04
N ILE A 68 -6.35 3.73 -5.31
CA ILE A 68 -4.99 3.42 -5.71
C ILE A 68 -4.36 4.70 -6.24
N PRO A 69 -3.53 5.36 -5.45
CA PRO A 69 -2.81 6.56 -5.88
C PRO A 69 -1.86 6.28 -7.04
N THR A 70 -1.45 7.32 -7.73
CA THR A 70 -0.64 7.22 -8.95
C THR A 70 0.79 6.71 -8.69
N ASN A 71 1.31 6.92 -7.49
CA ASN A 71 2.65 6.47 -7.06
C ASN A 71 2.71 6.28 -5.53
N TYR A 72 3.82 5.79 -5.04
CA TYR A 72 4.04 5.52 -3.62
C TYR A 72 3.98 6.78 -2.76
N ALA A 73 4.58 7.88 -3.22
CA ALA A 73 4.57 9.15 -2.48
C ALA A 73 3.12 9.69 -2.32
N ALA A 74 2.32 9.62 -3.38
CA ALA A 74 0.92 10.03 -3.32
C ALA A 74 0.10 9.21 -2.31
N THR A 75 0.46 7.94 -2.07
CA THR A 75 -0.19 7.12 -1.03
C THR A 75 0.19 7.60 0.38
N VAL A 76 1.44 8.01 0.60
CA VAL A 76 1.91 8.61 1.86
C VAL A 76 1.18 9.93 2.14
N GLU A 77 1.09 10.80 1.13
CA GLU A 77 0.39 12.08 1.24
C GLU A 77 -1.12 11.90 1.48
N ALA A 78 -1.75 10.91 0.86
CA ALA A 78 -3.17 10.62 1.04
C ALA A 78 -3.50 10.20 2.49
N VAL A 79 -2.59 9.51 3.17
CA VAL A 79 -2.72 9.22 4.61
C VAL A 79 -2.47 10.48 5.45
N GLY A 80 -1.49 11.29 5.06
CA GLY A 80 -1.11 12.52 5.76
C GLY A 80 -2.20 13.61 5.73
N ASN A 81 -2.88 13.76 4.60
CA ASN A 81 -4.00 14.72 4.44
C ASN A 81 -5.37 14.14 4.82
N GLU A 82 -5.37 12.97 5.47
CA GLU A 82 -6.56 12.28 5.99
C GLU A 82 -7.58 11.80 4.95
N SER A 83 -7.22 11.78 3.66
CA SER A 83 -8.10 11.25 2.61
C SER A 83 -8.12 9.72 2.56
N VAL A 84 -7.21 9.06 3.28
CA VAL A 84 -7.10 7.61 3.44
C VAL A 84 -7.01 7.25 4.91
N ASP A 85 -7.85 6.31 5.35
CA ASP A 85 -7.91 5.83 6.74
C ASP A 85 -7.00 4.62 6.98
N LEU A 86 -6.96 3.70 6.02
CA LEU A 86 -6.22 2.43 6.08
C LEU A 86 -5.36 2.28 4.84
N ALA A 87 -4.08 2.02 4.99
CA ALA A 87 -3.17 1.87 3.85
C ALA A 87 -2.33 0.59 3.94
N TYR A 88 -2.05 -0.03 2.78
CA TYR A 88 -1.08 -1.11 2.63
C TYR A 88 0.20 -0.54 2.05
N PHE A 89 1.26 -0.57 2.84
CA PHE A 89 2.56 0.01 2.53
C PHE A 89 3.66 -1.05 2.48
N GLY A 90 4.68 -0.82 1.63
CA GLY A 90 5.98 -1.45 1.83
C GLY A 90 6.73 -0.78 2.99
N GLY A 91 7.78 -1.45 3.50
CA GLY A 91 8.49 -1.02 4.71
C GLY A 91 9.06 0.39 4.64
N LEU A 92 9.74 0.78 3.53
CA LEU A 92 10.25 2.16 3.38
C LEU A 92 9.12 3.19 3.32
N THR A 93 8.04 2.89 2.60
CA THR A 93 6.85 3.75 2.52
C THR A 93 6.21 3.92 3.90
N TYR A 94 6.10 2.82 4.67
CA TYR A 94 5.64 2.83 6.06
C TYR A 94 6.52 3.72 6.94
N LEU A 95 7.84 3.54 6.89
CA LEU A 95 8.77 4.33 7.70
C LEU A 95 8.64 5.83 7.42
N LYS A 96 8.48 6.22 6.14
CA LYS A 96 8.21 7.62 5.74
C LYS A 96 6.88 8.13 6.31
N ALA A 97 5.81 7.39 6.09
CA ALA A 97 4.49 7.77 6.62
C ALA A 97 4.48 7.84 8.16
N ARG A 98 5.19 6.93 8.83
CA ARG A 98 5.35 6.91 10.29
C ARG A 98 6.06 8.16 10.78
N LYS A 99 7.18 8.52 10.14
CA LYS A 99 7.97 9.71 10.50
C LYS A 99 7.21 11.00 10.27
N LEU A 100 6.53 11.13 9.12
CA LEU A 100 5.84 12.36 8.72
C LEU A 100 4.49 12.55 9.41
N TYR A 101 3.71 11.48 9.53
CA TYR A 101 2.29 11.56 9.88
C TYR A 101 1.89 10.69 11.07
N GLY A 102 2.81 9.90 11.63
CA GLY A 102 2.57 9.12 12.84
C GLY A 102 1.56 7.98 12.64
N VAL A 103 1.52 7.36 11.44
CA VAL A 103 0.66 6.20 11.17
C VAL A 103 0.92 5.06 12.15
N VAL A 104 -0.09 4.24 12.41
CA VAL A 104 -0.02 3.14 13.38
C VAL A 104 -0.07 1.80 12.63
N PRO A 105 0.95 0.94 12.78
CA PRO A 105 0.94 -0.39 12.17
C PRO A 105 -0.09 -1.28 12.87
N LEU A 106 -0.82 -2.08 12.09
CA LEU A 106 -1.83 -2.99 12.61
C LEU A 106 -1.44 -4.45 12.45
N VAL A 107 -1.28 -4.87 11.22
CA VAL A 107 -1.01 -6.27 10.85
C VAL A 107 -0.13 -6.32 9.62
N GLN A 108 0.56 -7.45 9.46
CA GLN A 108 1.33 -7.78 8.26
C GLN A 108 1.08 -9.25 7.89
N ARG A 109 1.38 -9.63 6.64
CA ARG A 109 1.42 -11.04 6.27
C ARG A 109 2.57 -11.70 7.04
N GLU A 110 2.40 -12.93 7.49
CA GLU A 110 3.50 -13.61 8.20
C GLU A 110 4.78 -13.67 7.35
N ALA A 111 4.63 -13.88 6.04
CA ALA A 111 5.74 -13.92 5.10
C ALA A 111 6.52 -12.60 4.99
N ASP A 112 5.91 -11.45 5.32
CA ASP A 112 6.57 -10.15 5.26
C ASP A 112 7.70 -9.98 6.30
N ARG A 113 7.80 -10.86 7.28
CA ARG A 113 8.91 -10.89 8.25
C ARG A 113 10.21 -11.44 7.69
N GLN A 114 10.14 -12.16 6.58
CA GLN A 114 11.28 -12.80 5.90
C GLN A 114 11.17 -12.59 4.38
N PHE A 115 10.96 -11.33 4.00
CA PHE A 115 10.74 -10.94 2.61
C PHE A 115 12.05 -10.78 1.84
N HIS A 116 12.03 -10.95 0.52
CA HIS A 116 13.22 -10.84 -0.33
C HIS A 116 12.99 -9.94 -1.53
N SER A 117 14.05 -9.26 -1.92
CA SER A 117 14.21 -8.68 -3.25
C SER A 117 14.85 -9.70 -4.17
N LEU A 118 14.27 -9.90 -5.34
CA LEU A 118 14.87 -10.70 -6.41
C LEU A 118 15.57 -9.79 -7.39
N PHE A 119 16.84 -10.09 -7.68
CA PHE A 119 17.58 -9.44 -8.75
C PHE A 119 17.44 -10.29 -10.00
N ILE A 120 16.87 -9.71 -11.03
CA ILE A 120 16.56 -10.38 -12.28
C ILE A 120 17.36 -9.81 -13.45
N THR A 121 17.66 -10.65 -14.44
CA THR A 121 18.43 -10.26 -15.62
C THR A 121 18.05 -11.07 -16.85
N SER A 122 18.14 -10.42 -18.03
CA SER A 122 18.05 -11.09 -19.32
C SER A 122 19.45 -11.44 -19.89
N ARG A 123 20.54 -11.03 -19.21
CA ARG A 123 21.90 -11.21 -19.71
C ARG A 123 22.55 -12.47 -19.12
N PRO A 124 22.95 -13.47 -19.96
CA PRO A 124 23.55 -14.70 -19.45
C PRO A 124 24.81 -14.49 -18.61
N GLN A 125 25.60 -13.45 -18.95
CA GLN A 125 26.86 -13.12 -18.28
C GLN A 125 26.70 -12.49 -16.89
N ILE A 126 25.50 -12.01 -16.51
CA ILE A 126 25.26 -11.46 -15.18
C ILE A 126 24.85 -12.62 -14.26
N THR A 127 25.76 -13.04 -13.37
CA THR A 127 25.60 -14.18 -12.48
C THR A 127 25.73 -13.83 -11.00
N LYS A 128 26.27 -12.66 -10.68
CA LYS A 128 26.51 -12.13 -9.34
C LYS A 128 26.42 -10.60 -9.33
N LEU A 129 26.28 -9.97 -8.19
CA LEU A 129 26.15 -8.51 -8.06
C LEU A 129 27.33 -7.77 -8.72
N ALA A 130 28.56 -8.27 -8.58
CA ALA A 130 29.74 -7.61 -9.16
C ALA A 130 29.69 -7.45 -10.70
N ASP A 131 28.91 -8.28 -11.40
CA ASP A 131 28.74 -8.23 -12.84
C ASP A 131 27.83 -7.06 -13.29
N LEU A 132 27.20 -6.36 -12.33
CA LEU A 132 26.35 -5.20 -12.59
C LEU A 132 27.14 -3.92 -12.93
N ARG A 133 28.44 -3.84 -12.64
CA ARG A 133 29.24 -2.64 -12.92
C ARG A 133 29.19 -2.25 -14.40
N GLY A 134 28.85 -0.98 -14.64
CA GLY A 134 28.69 -0.42 -15.98
C GLY A 134 27.40 -0.85 -16.72
N LYS A 135 26.51 -1.61 -16.06
CA LYS A 135 25.26 -2.10 -16.67
C LYS A 135 24.10 -1.14 -16.41
N SER A 136 23.09 -1.23 -17.29
CA SER A 136 21.79 -0.59 -17.04
C SER A 136 21.01 -1.40 -16.02
N PHE A 137 20.44 -0.71 -15.02
CA PHE A 137 19.70 -1.33 -13.92
C PHE A 137 18.38 -0.62 -13.67
N ALA A 138 17.29 -1.39 -13.57
CA ALA A 138 15.97 -0.88 -13.26
C ALA A 138 15.63 -1.10 -11.78
N PHE A 139 15.45 -0.01 -11.04
CA PHE A 139 14.77 0.01 -9.76
C PHE A 139 13.26 0.14 -9.95
N GLY A 140 12.46 -0.20 -8.92
CA GLY A 140 11.03 0.05 -8.88
C GLY A 140 10.70 1.54 -8.65
N ASP A 141 9.85 1.84 -7.67
CA ASP A 141 9.63 3.21 -7.18
C ASP A 141 10.74 3.61 -6.19
N VAL A 142 11.12 4.88 -6.19
CA VAL A 142 12.13 5.44 -5.26
C VAL A 142 11.77 5.24 -3.78
N ASN A 143 10.49 5.05 -3.47
CA ASN A 143 9.98 4.77 -2.13
C ASN A 143 9.73 3.27 -1.86
N SER A 144 10.09 2.39 -2.81
CA SER A 144 9.95 0.94 -2.64
C SER A 144 11.03 0.38 -1.74
N THR A 145 10.69 -0.60 -0.89
CA THR A 145 11.66 -1.37 -0.11
C THR A 145 12.36 -2.39 -1.00
N SER A 146 11.59 -3.35 -1.51
CA SER A 146 12.10 -4.48 -2.30
C SER A 146 12.56 -4.08 -3.71
N GLY A 147 12.01 -2.99 -4.27
CA GLY A 147 12.41 -2.48 -5.59
C GLY A 147 13.50 -1.43 -5.56
N HIS A 148 13.90 -0.91 -4.38
CA HIS A 148 14.91 0.15 -4.29
C HIS A 148 15.79 0.04 -3.04
N LEU A 149 15.26 0.27 -1.83
CA LEU A 149 16.07 0.40 -0.61
C LEU A 149 16.95 -0.83 -0.36
N GLN A 150 16.34 -2.02 -0.34
CA GLN A 150 17.07 -3.27 -0.10
C GLN A 150 18.05 -3.61 -1.22
N PRO A 151 17.69 -3.48 -2.52
CA PRO A 151 18.66 -3.60 -3.60
C PRO A 151 19.88 -2.68 -3.48
N VAL A 152 19.68 -1.40 -3.15
CA VAL A 152 20.79 -0.46 -2.94
C VAL A 152 21.67 -0.93 -1.78
N LYS A 153 21.06 -1.38 -0.66
CA LYS A 153 21.83 -1.93 0.46
C LYS A 153 22.70 -3.12 0.03
N GLU A 154 22.12 -4.10 -0.66
CA GLU A 154 22.85 -5.30 -1.12
C GLU A 154 24.03 -4.94 -2.04
N MET A 155 23.82 -3.98 -2.93
CA MET A 155 24.88 -3.50 -3.83
C MET A 155 25.99 -2.80 -3.06
N LEU A 156 25.67 -1.90 -2.14
CA LEU A 156 26.66 -1.19 -1.32
C LEU A 156 27.45 -2.15 -0.43
N ASP A 157 26.79 -3.14 0.17
CA ASP A 157 27.44 -4.16 0.97
C ASP A 157 28.38 -5.06 0.10
N ALA A 158 28.09 -5.20 -1.20
CA ALA A 158 28.95 -5.85 -2.19
C ALA A 158 30.02 -4.91 -2.81
N GLY A 159 30.15 -3.68 -2.31
CA GLY A 159 31.11 -2.67 -2.79
C GLY A 159 30.72 -2.04 -4.12
N ILE A 160 29.45 -2.07 -4.50
CA ILE A 160 28.92 -1.45 -5.71
C ILE A 160 28.12 -0.21 -5.31
N ASP A 161 28.53 0.96 -5.81
CA ASP A 161 27.80 2.22 -5.63
C ASP A 161 26.82 2.40 -6.81
N PRO A 162 25.49 2.25 -6.60
CA PRO A 162 24.54 2.33 -7.71
C PRO A 162 24.59 3.64 -8.49
N ASP A 163 24.91 4.75 -7.83
CA ASP A 163 24.96 6.08 -8.46
C ASP A 163 26.20 6.27 -9.33
N LYS A 164 27.28 5.51 -9.08
CA LYS A 164 28.54 5.61 -9.81
C LYS A 164 28.78 4.45 -10.76
N ASP A 165 28.41 3.25 -10.32
CA ASP A 165 28.78 1.99 -10.98
C ASP A 165 27.71 1.51 -11.97
N LEU A 166 26.46 2.07 -11.93
CA LEU A 166 25.36 1.63 -12.77
C LEU A 166 24.80 2.77 -13.64
N GLN A 167 24.10 2.37 -14.70
CA GLN A 167 23.17 3.24 -15.43
C GLN A 167 21.75 3.01 -14.86
N ALA A 168 21.52 3.56 -13.66
CA ALA A 168 20.30 3.33 -12.90
C ALA A 168 19.11 4.12 -13.47
N ARG A 169 17.91 3.49 -13.45
CA ARG A 169 16.63 4.14 -13.74
C ARG A 169 15.54 3.64 -12.82
N TYR A 170 14.52 4.44 -12.59
CA TYR A 170 13.33 4.09 -11.82
C TYR A 170 12.14 3.87 -12.74
N THR A 171 11.45 2.76 -12.58
CA THR A 171 10.32 2.36 -13.43
C THR A 171 8.96 2.64 -12.81
N GLY A 172 8.94 2.97 -11.51
CA GLY A 172 7.74 3.33 -10.76
C GLY A 172 6.97 2.17 -10.15
N ASN A 173 7.13 0.93 -10.65
CA ASN A 173 6.51 -0.27 -10.07
C ASN A 173 7.21 -1.55 -10.51
N HIS A 174 6.90 -2.68 -9.83
CA HIS A 174 7.55 -3.96 -10.08
C HIS A 174 7.21 -4.55 -11.46
N THR A 175 5.98 -4.37 -11.94
CA THR A 175 5.58 -4.87 -13.27
C THR A 175 6.41 -4.21 -14.37
N ALA A 176 6.56 -2.89 -14.30
CA ALA A 176 7.35 -2.14 -15.28
C ALA A 176 8.84 -2.56 -15.25
N THR A 177 9.41 -2.78 -14.04
CA THR A 177 10.77 -3.30 -13.89
C THR A 177 10.92 -4.67 -14.56
N ALA A 178 10.01 -5.59 -14.27
CA ALA A 178 10.07 -6.94 -14.82
C ALA A 178 9.95 -6.96 -16.35
N ILE A 179 9.02 -6.17 -16.91
CA ILE A 179 8.85 -6.03 -18.37
C ILE A 179 10.10 -5.44 -19.02
N ALA A 180 10.72 -4.42 -18.40
CA ALA A 180 11.94 -3.80 -18.91
C ALA A 180 13.10 -4.81 -18.99
N VAL A 181 13.26 -5.66 -17.99
CA VAL A 181 14.28 -6.72 -17.99
C VAL A 181 13.93 -7.81 -18.98
N ASN A 182 12.67 -8.30 -18.95
CA ASN A 182 12.20 -9.37 -19.85
C ASN A 182 12.33 -9.00 -21.33
N GLY A 183 12.07 -7.73 -21.66
CA GLY A 183 12.23 -7.17 -23.01
C GLY A 183 13.65 -6.78 -23.37
N GLY A 184 14.63 -6.90 -22.45
CA GLY A 184 16.03 -6.56 -22.68
C GLY A 184 16.33 -5.07 -22.81
N SER A 185 15.39 -4.18 -22.43
CA SER A 185 15.59 -2.71 -22.47
C SER A 185 16.46 -2.21 -21.31
N VAL A 186 16.71 -3.05 -20.33
CA VAL A 186 17.73 -2.92 -19.29
C VAL A 186 18.42 -4.26 -19.10
N ASP A 187 19.65 -4.24 -18.60
CA ASP A 187 20.43 -5.46 -18.39
C ASP A 187 19.97 -6.25 -17.17
N ALA A 188 19.56 -5.56 -16.10
CA ALA A 188 19.08 -6.16 -14.87
C ALA A 188 18.10 -5.24 -14.15
N GLY A 189 17.46 -5.75 -13.08
CA GLY A 189 16.57 -4.98 -12.23
C GLY A 189 16.28 -5.71 -10.92
N ALA A 190 15.60 -5.02 -10.00
CA ALA A 190 15.17 -5.60 -8.73
C ALA A 190 13.65 -5.56 -8.58
N ILE A 191 13.09 -6.65 -8.08
CA ILE A 191 11.64 -6.85 -7.99
C ILE A 191 11.26 -7.54 -6.68
N ASP A 192 10.03 -7.29 -6.24
CA ASP A 192 9.33 -8.04 -5.19
C ASP A 192 9.19 -9.53 -5.57
N GLU A 193 9.55 -10.41 -4.65
CA GLU A 193 9.52 -11.86 -4.89
C GLU A 193 8.10 -12.40 -5.14
N THR A 194 7.07 -11.80 -4.52
CA THR A 194 5.70 -12.27 -4.70
C THR A 194 5.11 -11.76 -6.02
N VAL A 195 5.44 -10.53 -6.41
CA VAL A 195 5.07 -9.97 -7.72
C VAL A 195 5.76 -10.74 -8.84
N TYR A 196 7.05 -11.07 -8.68
CA TYR A 196 7.76 -11.90 -9.68
C TYR A 196 7.04 -13.23 -9.93
N ARG A 197 6.66 -13.94 -8.85
CA ARG A 197 5.91 -15.21 -8.97
C ARG A 197 4.58 -15.04 -9.72
N VAL A 198 3.84 -13.96 -9.44
CA VAL A 198 2.58 -13.65 -10.16
C VAL A 198 2.84 -13.42 -11.64
N LEU A 199 3.82 -12.57 -11.99
CA LEU A 199 4.11 -12.22 -13.38
C LEU A 199 4.62 -13.42 -14.21
N VAL A 200 5.29 -14.38 -13.57
CA VAL A 200 5.65 -15.66 -14.19
C VAL A 200 4.43 -16.56 -14.37
N ALA A 201 3.58 -16.68 -13.34
CA ALA A 201 2.39 -17.55 -13.38
C ALA A 201 1.37 -17.11 -14.44
N ASP A 202 1.15 -15.79 -14.57
CA ASP A 202 0.26 -15.22 -15.59
C ASP A 202 0.91 -15.02 -16.96
N LYS A 203 2.18 -15.43 -17.09
CA LYS A 203 2.97 -15.34 -18.34
C LYS A 203 3.23 -13.91 -18.82
N THR A 204 3.14 -12.92 -17.97
CA THR A 204 3.53 -11.53 -18.28
C THR A 204 5.03 -11.44 -18.56
N ILE A 205 5.84 -12.26 -17.88
CA ILE A 205 7.27 -12.43 -18.12
C ILE A 205 7.65 -13.90 -18.29
N ASP A 206 8.73 -14.11 -19.04
CA ASP A 206 9.36 -15.40 -19.22
C ASP A 206 10.52 -15.55 -18.22
N PRO A 207 10.51 -16.52 -17.30
CA PRO A 207 11.56 -16.68 -16.30
C PRO A 207 12.93 -17.02 -16.89
N THR A 208 13.00 -17.41 -18.17
CA THR A 208 14.28 -17.61 -18.87
C THR A 208 14.86 -16.29 -19.37
N LYS A 209 14.01 -15.29 -19.65
CA LYS A 209 14.38 -13.94 -20.09
C LYS A 209 14.49 -12.92 -18.95
N ALA A 210 13.79 -13.16 -17.84
CA ALA A 210 13.89 -12.38 -16.61
C ALA A 210 14.30 -13.32 -15.46
N ARG A 211 15.46 -13.95 -15.63
CA ARG A 211 15.96 -14.97 -14.71
C ARG A 211 16.47 -14.33 -13.41
N VAL A 212 16.15 -14.94 -12.27
CA VAL A 212 16.73 -14.55 -10.97
C VAL A 212 18.20 -14.97 -10.92
N PHE A 213 19.09 -14.04 -10.62
CA PHE A 213 20.52 -14.32 -10.46
C PHE A 213 21.04 -14.06 -9.04
N PHE A 214 20.28 -13.27 -8.22
CA PHE A 214 20.61 -13.04 -6.82
C PHE A 214 19.31 -12.80 -6.02
N THR A 215 19.25 -13.32 -4.81
CA THR A 215 18.18 -13.08 -3.84
C THR A 215 18.79 -12.34 -2.65
N SER A 216 18.16 -11.25 -2.22
CA SER A 216 18.64 -10.45 -1.09
C SER A 216 18.64 -11.24 0.22
N HIS A 217 19.37 -10.73 1.23
CA HIS A 217 19.11 -11.12 2.60
C HIS A 217 17.64 -10.82 2.97
N PRO A 218 17.04 -11.57 3.89
CA PRO A 218 15.67 -11.34 4.32
C PRO A 218 15.54 -10.02 5.07
N PHE A 219 14.38 -9.38 4.91
CA PHE A 219 14.02 -8.14 5.61
C PHE A 219 12.52 -8.10 5.90
N VAL A 220 12.09 -7.19 6.77
CA VAL A 220 10.68 -6.95 7.04
C VAL A 220 10.14 -5.98 6.00
N ASP A 221 9.05 -6.31 5.30
CA ASP A 221 8.48 -5.44 4.26
C ASP A 221 7.04 -5.02 4.58
N TYR A 222 6.06 -5.53 3.89
CA TYR A 222 4.71 -4.97 3.83
C TYR A 222 3.96 -4.95 5.17
N VAL A 223 3.13 -3.88 5.33
CA VAL A 223 2.32 -3.66 6.53
C VAL A 223 1.03 -2.90 6.22
N TRP A 224 -0.04 -3.27 6.90
CA TRP A 224 -1.25 -2.50 7.01
C TRP A 224 -1.15 -1.48 8.14
N VAL A 225 -1.44 -0.23 7.82
CA VAL A 225 -1.41 0.87 8.79
C VAL A 225 -2.71 1.65 8.76
N VAL A 226 -3.08 2.23 9.92
CA VAL A 226 -4.10 3.26 9.97
C VAL A 226 -3.47 4.63 10.16
N ARG A 227 -4.11 5.67 9.61
CA ARG A 227 -3.70 7.04 9.89
C ARG A 227 -3.87 7.40 11.36
N LYS A 228 -3.10 8.36 11.82
CA LYS A 228 -3.32 8.98 13.11
C LYS A 228 -4.73 9.60 13.15
N GLY A 229 -5.52 9.30 14.20
CA GLY A 229 -6.88 9.81 14.35
C GLY A 229 -7.99 8.83 13.97
N VAL A 230 -7.68 7.68 13.34
CA VAL A 230 -8.65 6.57 13.28
C VAL A 230 -8.92 6.10 14.71
N ASP A 231 -10.20 6.01 15.08
CA ASP A 231 -10.59 5.63 16.43
C ASP A 231 -10.14 4.20 16.80
N ALA A 232 -9.89 3.99 18.09
CA ALA A 232 -9.35 2.73 18.59
C ALA A 232 -10.27 1.53 18.34
N ALA A 233 -11.60 1.73 18.32
CA ALA A 233 -12.57 0.66 18.08
C ALA A 233 -12.51 0.22 16.61
N THR A 234 -12.46 1.16 15.67
CA THR A 234 -12.29 0.88 14.23
C THR A 234 -10.94 0.17 13.98
N ALA A 235 -9.82 0.68 14.54
CA ALA A 235 -8.51 0.06 14.39
C ALA A 235 -8.48 -1.38 14.96
N ALA A 236 -9.11 -1.60 16.13
CA ALA A 236 -9.22 -2.93 16.73
C ALA A 236 -10.09 -3.89 15.90
N ALA A 237 -11.19 -3.40 15.32
CA ALA A 237 -12.07 -4.19 14.46
C ALA A 237 -11.33 -4.63 13.18
N ILE A 238 -10.60 -3.72 12.53
CA ILE A 238 -9.76 -4.01 11.36
C ILE A 238 -8.69 -5.05 11.72
N ARG A 239 -7.94 -4.81 12.79
CA ARG A 239 -6.89 -5.75 13.26
C ARG A 239 -7.46 -7.14 13.52
N LYS A 240 -8.58 -7.22 14.24
CA LYS A 240 -9.25 -8.49 14.53
C LYS A 240 -9.65 -9.21 13.24
N ALA A 241 -10.26 -8.51 12.28
CA ALA A 241 -10.71 -9.10 11.01
C ALA A 241 -9.54 -9.75 10.25
N PHE A 242 -8.40 -9.07 10.15
CA PHE A 242 -7.21 -9.64 9.53
C PHE A 242 -6.65 -10.86 10.29
N LEU A 243 -6.54 -10.75 11.62
CA LEU A 243 -5.93 -11.81 12.45
C LEU A 243 -6.79 -13.08 12.51
N THR A 244 -8.10 -12.97 12.31
CA THR A 244 -9.04 -14.09 12.42
C THR A 244 -9.53 -14.62 11.08
N THR A 245 -9.22 -13.96 9.96
CA THR A 245 -9.65 -14.44 8.65
C THR A 245 -8.93 -15.73 8.27
N THR A 246 -9.72 -16.71 7.82
CA THR A 246 -9.26 -17.94 7.18
C THR A 246 -9.83 -18.07 5.77
N ASP A 247 -10.53 -17.04 5.28
CA ASP A 247 -11.14 -17.01 3.97
C ASP A 247 -10.05 -16.95 2.88
N PRO A 248 -9.90 -18.00 2.06
CA PRO A 248 -8.89 -18.04 1.01
C PRO A 248 -9.01 -16.85 0.06
N ALA A 249 -10.24 -16.41 -0.28
CA ALA A 249 -10.45 -15.30 -1.20
C ALA A 249 -9.90 -13.97 -0.64
N VAL A 250 -9.98 -13.77 0.69
CA VAL A 250 -9.37 -12.60 1.36
C VAL A 250 -7.85 -12.72 1.41
N LEU A 251 -7.34 -13.90 1.74
CA LEU A 251 -5.90 -14.16 1.84
C LEU A 251 -5.22 -13.99 0.48
N ASP A 252 -5.85 -14.48 -0.59
CA ASP A 252 -5.32 -14.42 -1.96
C ASP A 252 -5.18 -12.99 -2.49
N VAL A 253 -6.00 -12.04 -2.01
CA VAL A 253 -5.90 -10.62 -2.43
C VAL A 253 -4.47 -10.09 -2.35
N LEU A 254 -3.73 -10.46 -1.29
CA LEU A 254 -2.34 -10.06 -1.07
C LEU A 254 -1.40 -11.28 -0.96
N ARG A 255 -1.82 -12.46 -1.43
CA ARG A 255 -0.97 -13.66 -1.43
C ARG A 255 -0.51 -14.04 -0.02
N ALA A 256 -1.38 -13.82 0.98
CA ALA A 256 -1.13 -14.15 2.37
C ALA A 256 -1.45 -15.63 2.65
N THR A 257 -0.71 -16.26 3.56
CA THR A 257 -1.12 -17.52 4.20
C THR A 257 -1.88 -17.25 5.50
N LYS A 258 -1.45 -16.23 6.21
CA LYS A 258 -2.11 -15.64 7.38
C LYS A 258 -1.57 -14.24 7.66
N TYR A 259 -2.28 -13.51 8.50
CA TYR A 259 -1.84 -12.23 9.03
C TYR A 259 -1.39 -12.37 10.48
N VAL A 260 -0.40 -11.58 10.86
CA VAL A 260 0.12 -11.45 12.24
C VAL A 260 0.13 -10.00 12.67
N VAL A 261 0.22 -9.75 13.98
CA VAL A 261 0.36 -8.37 14.48
C VAL A 261 1.66 -7.78 13.97
N ALA A 262 1.60 -6.56 13.42
CA ALA A 262 2.77 -5.81 13.04
C ALA A 262 3.34 -5.06 14.25
N ASP A 263 4.66 -5.11 14.42
CA ASP A 263 5.39 -4.37 15.46
C ASP A 263 6.38 -3.39 14.80
N ASP A 264 6.31 -2.12 15.17
CA ASP A 264 7.23 -1.07 14.69
C ASP A 264 8.70 -1.42 14.96
N ALA A 265 8.97 -2.13 16.05
CA ALA A 265 10.32 -2.56 16.40
C ALA A 265 10.95 -3.52 15.37
N GLU A 266 10.13 -4.31 14.66
CA GLU A 266 10.61 -5.22 13.61
C GLU A 266 11.19 -4.45 12.39
N TYR A 267 10.80 -3.17 12.21
CA TYR A 267 11.29 -2.30 11.11
C TYR A 267 12.58 -1.53 11.47
N GLU A 268 13.08 -1.65 12.69
CA GLU A 268 14.28 -0.91 13.13
C GLU A 268 15.54 -1.20 12.29
N PRO A 269 15.83 -2.43 11.86
CA PRO A 269 16.94 -2.68 10.96
C PRO A 269 16.79 -1.95 9.61
N LEU A 270 15.57 -1.94 9.06
CA LEU A 270 15.25 -1.24 7.81
C LEU A 270 15.35 0.28 7.97
N ARG A 271 14.89 0.82 9.10
CA ARG A 271 14.98 2.24 9.46
C ARG A 271 16.42 2.72 9.44
N LYS A 272 17.34 2.00 10.09
CA LYS A 272 18.77 2.32 10.11
C LYS A 272 19.38 2.36 8.72
N VAL A 273 19.00 1.44 7.84
CA VAL A 273 19.44 1.45 6.44
C VAL A 273 18.92 2.68 5.71
N ALA A 274 17.62 2.98 5.84
CA ALA A 274 16.99 4.10 5.18
C ALA A 274 17.55 5.45 5.64
N GLU A 275 17.86 5.60 6.94
CA GLU A 275 18.52 6.78 7.50
C GLU A 275 19.96 6.93 6.97
N ARG A 276 20.75 5.84 6.99
CA ARG A 276 22.11 5.82 6.42
C ARG A 276 22.13 6.28 4.97
N LEU A 277 21.12 5.89 4.20
CA LEU A 277 20.98 6.24 2.78
C LEU A 277 20.25 7.58 2.56
N LYS A 278 19.90 8.31 3.62
CA LYS A 278 19.17 9.60 3.57
C LYS A 278 17.83 9.50 2.84
N LEU A 279 17.15 8.37 2.97
CA LEU A 279 15.84 8.12 2.40
C LEU A 279 14.70 8.35 3.40
N LEU A 280 15.04 8.67 4.66
CA LEU A 280 14.10 9.06 5.73
C LEU A 280 14.35 10.48 6.22
#